data_77da7e4f2591b103e0d0620ec78bc750
#
_entry.id   77da7e4f2591b103e0d0620ec78bc750
#
_cell.length_a   1.000
_cell.length_b   1.000
_cell.length_c   1.000
_cell.angle_alpha   90.00
_cell.angle_beta   90.00
_cell.angle_gamma   90.00
#
_symmetry.space_group_name_H-M   'P 1'
#
loop_
_entity.id
_entity.type
_entity.pdbx_description
1 polymer ?
#
loop_
_entity_poly.entity_id
_entity_poly.type
_entity_poly.pdbx_seq_one_letter_code
_entity_poly.pdbx_strand_id
1 'polypeptide(L)'
;MKITRKMKVENSAVVTDIQVGQRSPELQTALMVIETLMQPQFYNDLRTSQQLGYIVNSGMSVLEKTLGLVFIIQSGEYNTETLEQRIGVFLEKFNDSLRGMTDAELNRIKKSVLNSKLQKTNSKHL
;
A
#
# COMPACT_ATOMS: atom_id res chain seq x y z
N MET A 1 7.06 -10.50 7.63
CA MET A 1 7.20 -11.58 6.62
C MET A 1 6.48 -11.17 5.34
N LYS A 2 7.11 -11.41 4.22
CA LYS A 2 6.55 -11.08 2.90
C LYS A 2 5.98 -12.33 2.25
N ILE A 3 4.73 -12.24 1.79
CA ILE A 3 4.06 -13.34 1.09
C ILE A 3 3.65 -12.84 -0.29
N THR A 4 4.07 -13.56 -1.34
CA THR A 4 3.69 -13.26 -2.71
C THR A 4 2.92 -14.44 -3.28
N ARG A 5 1.74 -14.17 -3.85
CA ARG A 5 0.90 -15.18 -4.50
C ARG A 5 0.87 -14.91 -5.99
N LYS A 6 0.99 -15.97 -6.77
CA LYS A 6 0.95 -15.91 -8.24
C LYS A 6 -0.25 -16.69 -8.73
N MET A 7 -1.05 -16.06 -9.58
CA MET A 7 -2.24 -16.71 -10.16
C MET A 7 -2.02 -16.98 -11.64
N LYS A 8 -2.40 -18.17 -12.07
CA LYS A 8 -2.34 -18.56 -13.49
C LYS A 8 -3.67 -18.21 -14.15
N VAL A 9 -3.70 -17.10 -14.87
CA VAL A 9 -4.81 -16.71 -15.73
C VAL A 9 -4.20 -16.22 -17.05
N GLU A 10 -5.04 -15.92 -18.03
CA GLU A 10 -4.55 -15.37 -19.30
C GLU A 10 -3.71 -14.12 -19.07
N ASN A 11 -4.03 -13.37 -18.03
CA ASN A 11 -3.26 -12.23 -17.58
C ASN A 11 -2.46 -12.61 -16.34
N SER A 12 -1.30 -11.98 -16.18
CA SER A 12 -0.49 -12.16 -14.99
C SER A 12 -1.07 -11.37 -13.82
N ALA A 13 -1.09 -11.97 -12.64
CA ALA A 13 -1.53 -11.28 -11.43
C ALA A 13 -0.54 -11.57 -10.30
N VAL A 14 -0.21 -10.53 -9.53
CA VAL A 14 0.65 -10.63 -8.36
C VAL A 14 -0.03 -9.96 -7.18
N VAL A 15 -0.12 -10.68 -6.07
CA VAL A 15 -0.57 -10.14 -4.78
C VAL A 15 0.60 -10.30 -3.82
N THR A 16 1.11 -9.18 -3.32
CA THR A 16 2.20 -9.18 -2.34
C THR A 16 1.64 -8.66 -1.02
N ASP A 17 1.75 -9.47 0.02
CA ASP A 17 1.27 -9.15 1.36
C ASP A 17 2.46 -9.08 2.31
N ILE A 18 2.67 -7.93 2.93
CA ILE A 18 3.76 -7.69 3.85
C ILE A 18 3.19 -7.58 5.25
N GLN A 19 3.46 -8.58 6.10
CA GLN A 19 3.03 -8.58 7.48
C GLN A 19 3.99 -7.72 8.29
N VAL A 20 3.46 -6.69 8.97
CA VAL A 20 4.28 -5.71 9.68
C VAL A 20 4.39 -6.03 11.16
N GLY A 21 3.28 -6.40 11.81
CA GLY A 21 3.33 -6.70 13.23
C GLY A 21 1.98 -7.08 13.80
N GLN A 22 1.94 -7.28 15.11
CA GLN A 22 0.72 -7.63 15.82
C GLN A 22 -0.25 -6.45 15.82
N ARG A 23 -1.53 -6.78 15.75
CA ARG A 23 -2.60 -5.79 15.69
C ARG A 23 -2.64 -4.94 16.96
N SER A 24 -2.55 -3.63 16.82
CA SER A 24 -2.67 -2.66 17.90
C SER A 24 -3.23 -1.37 17.34
N PRO A 25 -3.87 -0.53 18.17
CA PRO A 25 -4.35 0.77 17.68
C PRO A 25 -3.21 1.66 17.15
N GLU A 26 -2.05 1.62 17.78
CA GLU A 26 -0.88 2.39 17.37
C GLU A 26 -0.36 1.95 16.01
N LEU A 27 -0.24 0.64 15.79
CA LEU A 27 0.21 0.11 14.51
C LEU A 27 -0.82 0.39 13.41
N GLN A 28 -2.10 0.25 13.74
CA GLN A 28 -3.17 0.53 12.78
C GLN A 28 -3.12 1.98 12.32
N THR A 29 -2.96 2.93 13.24
CA THR A 29 -2.83 4.35 12.90
C THR A 29 -1.60 4.61 12.04
N ALA A 30 -0.46 4.03 12.39
CA ALA A 30 0.77 4.18 11.63
C ALA A 30 0.62 3.67 10.20
N LEU A 31 0.03 2.48 10.02
CA LEU A 31 -0.18 1.90 8.70
C LEU A 31 -1.18 2.71 7.87
N MET A 32 -2.20 3.28 8.51
CA MET A 32 -3.14 4.17 7.82
C MET A 32 -2.45 5.41 7.25
N VAL A 33 -1.54 6.00 8.03
CA VAL A 33 -0.75 7.14 7.57
C VAL A 33 0.13 6.75 6.39
N ILE A 34 0.85 5.64 6.52
CA ILE A 34 1.73 5.14 5.47
C ILE A 34 0.93 4.83 4.21
N GLU A 35 -0.19 4.15 4.33
CA GLU A 35 -1.03 3.77 3.19
C GLU A 35 -1.59 4.99 2.48
N THR A 36 -2.00 6.01 3.22
CA THR A 36 -2.51 7.26 2.65
C THR A 36 -1.44 7.98 1.81
N LEU A 37 -0.19 7.94 2.24
CA LEU A 37 0.92 8.51 1.48
C LEU A 37 1.29 7.65 0.28
N MET A 38 1.26 6.35 0.47
CA MET A 38 1.82 5.38 -0.49
C MET A 38 0.88 5.11 -1.67
N GLN A 39 -0.40 5.00 -1.41
CA GLN A 39 -1.36 4.54 -2.42
C GLN A 39 -1.36 5.41 -3.69
N PRO A 40 -1.44 6.76 -3.60
CA PRO A 40 -1.36 7.58 -4.81
C PRO A 40 -0.03 7.45 -5.54
N GLN A 41 1.07 7.35 -4.80
CA GLN A 41 2.41 7.22 -5.40
C GLN A 41 2.55 5.87 -6.10
N PHE A 42 2.07 4.80 -5.48
CA PHE A 42 2.10 3.46 -6.04
C PHE A 42 1.31 3.42 -7.35
N TYR A 43 0.09 3.94 -7.32
CA TYR A 43 -0.77 3.98 -8.50
C TYR A 43 -0.14 4.82 -9.63
N ASN A 44 0.34 6.01 -9.31
CA ASN A 44 0.90 6.91 -10.31
C ASN A 44 2.19 6.38 -10.92
N ASP A 45 3.05 5.78 -10.13
CA ASP A 45 4.30 5.21 -10.63
C ASP A 45 4.04 3.96 -11.49
N LEU A 46 3.33 2.98 -10.94
CA LEU A 46 3.23 1.68 -11.59
C LEU A 46 2.15 1.64 -12.67
N ARG A 47 1.05 2.36 -12.50
CA ARG A 47 0.00 2.37 -13.51
C ARG A 47 0.15 3.50 -14.53
N THR A 48 0.31 4.73 -14.05
CA THR A 48 0.31 5.89 -14.94
C THR A 48 1.62 6.04 -15.68
N SER A 49 2.75 5.99 -14.97
CA SER A 49 4.07 6.22 -15.57
C SER A 49 4.60 4.98 -16.27
N GLN A 50 4.58 3.82 -15.62
CA GLN A 50 5.14 2.58 -16.16
C GLN A 50 4.14 1.75 -16.96
N GLN A 51 2.86 1.96 -16.76
CA GLN A 51 1.78 1.23 -17.44
C GLN A 51 1.94 -0.29 -17.30
N LEU A 52 2.28 -0.74 -16.10
CA LEU A 52 2.56 -2.15 -15.84
C LEU A 52 1.30 -3.02 -15.87
N GLY A 53 0.14 -2.47 -15.52
CA GLY A 53 -1.07 -3.26 -15.50
C GLY A 53 -2.33 -2.41 -15.56
N TYR A 54 -3.46 -3.09 -15.76
CA TYR A 54 -4.77 -2.45 -15.77
C TYR A 54 -5.40 -2.39 -14.38
N ILE A 55 -4.92 -3.22 -13.44
CA ILE A 55 -5.26 -3.12 -12.03
C ILE A 55 -3.97 -2.94 -11.25
N VAL A 56 -3.85 -1.81 -10.55
CA VAL A 56 -2.73 -1.49 -9.68
C VAL A 56 -3.33 -0.89 -8.42
N ASN A 57 -3.17 -1.55 -7.28
CA ASN A 57 -3.77 -1.09 -6.04
C ASN A 57 -2.94 -1.50 -4.83
N SER A 58 -3.10 -0.76 -3.74
CA SER A 58 -2.49 -1.09 -2.46
C SER A 58 -3.50 -0.83 -1.35
N GLY A 59 -3.28 -1.44 -0.20
CA GLY A 59 -4.17 -1.26 0.94
C GLY A 59 -3.60 -1.85 2.21
N MET A 60 -4.38 -1.73 3.29
CA MET A 60 -4.05 -2.38 4.55
C MET A 60 -4.53 -3.83 4.52
N SER A 61 -3.73 -4.70 5.10
CA SER A 61 -4.05 -6.11 5.23
C SER A 61 -4.29 -6.43 6.71
N VAL A 62 -5.39 -7.10 7.01
CA VAL A 62 -5.72 -7.56 8.37
C VAL A 62 -5.87 -9.07 8.32
N LEU A 63 -4.94 -9.79 8.96
CA LEU A 63 -4.98 -11.24 9.07
C LEU A 63 -5.01 -11.61 10.55
N GLU A 64 -6.17 -12.03 11.04
CA GLU A 64 -6.38 -12.42 12.43
C GLU A 64 -5.80 -11.41 13.43
N LYS A 65 -4.57 -11.67 13.93
CA LYS A 65 -3.92 -10.84 14.94
C LYS A 65 -2.82 -9.95 14.38
N THR A 66 -2.62 -9.93 13.07
CA THR A 66 -1.54 -9.15 12.45
C THR A 66 -2.08 -8.12 11.48
N LEU A 67 -1.31 -7.05 11.32
CA LEU A 67 -1.57 -6.00 10.35
C LEU A 67 -0.42 -5.93 9.37
N GLY A 68 -0.74 -5.56 8.13
CA GLY A 68 0.25 -5.43 7.09
C GLY A 68 -0.22 -4.54 5.95
N LEU A 69 0.50 -4.62 4.85
CA LEU A 69 0.20 -3.91 3.62
C LEU A 69 0.10 -4.91 2.48
N VAL A 70 -0.85 -4.68 1.58
CA VAL A 70 -1.08 -5.55 0.43
C VAL A 70 -0.96 -4.74 -0.86
N PHE A 71 -0.33 -5.35 -1.86
CA PHE A 71 -0.12 -4.76 -3.18
C PHE A 71 -0.63 -5.71 -4.23
N ILE A 72 -1.44 -5.19 -5.16
CA ILE A 72 -2.06 -6.00 -6.21
C ILE A 72 -1.77 -5.38 -7.57
N ILE A 73 -1.26 -6.19 -8.51
CA ILE A 73 -1.09 -5.78 -9.90
C ILE A 73 -1.62 -6.89 -10.79
N GLN A 74 -2.52 -6.54 -11.72
CA GLN A 74 -2.93 -7.42 -12.82
C GLN A 74 -2.49 -6.81 -14.13
N SER A 75 -1.84 -7.61 -14.97
CA SER A 75 -1.25 -7.14 -16.22
C SER A 75 -1.55 -8.12 -17.35
N GLY A 76 -1.83 -7.58 -18.53
CA GLY A 76 -1.93 -8.38 -19.76
C GLY A 76 -0.64 -8.42 -20.56
N GLU A 77 0.41 -7.73 -20.11
CA GLU A 77 1.65 -7.56 -20.90
C GLU A 77 2.91 -8.05 -20.18
N TYR A 78 2.96 -7.96 -18.86
CA TYR A 78 4.16 -8.29 -18.08
C TYR A 78 3.98 -9.56 -17.28
N ASN A 79 5.07 -10.31 -17.11
CA ASN A 79 5.03 -11.54 -16.33
C ASN A 79 5.11 -11.25 -14.81
N THR A 80 4.86 -12.28 -14.01
CA THR A 80 4.78 -12.14 -12.55
C THR A 80 6.11 -11.70 -11.93
N GLU A 81 7.23 -12.20 -12.45
CA GLU A 81 8.56 -11.85 -11.97
C GLU A 81 8.84 -10.37 -12.16
N THR A 82 8.48 -9.80 -13.31
CA THR A 82 8.65 -8.38 -13.58
C THR A 82 7.79 -7.55 -12.65
N LEU A 83 6.53 -7.92 -12.46
CA LEU A 83 5.61 -7.19 -11.58
C LEU A 83 6.10 -7.21 -10.13
N GLU A 84 6.56 -8.36 -9.66
CA GLU A 84 7.09 -8.49 -8.30
C GLU A 84 8.34 -7.61 -8.11
N GLN A 85 9.24 -7.61 -9.09
CA GLN A 85 10.44 -6.77 -9.05
C GLN A 85 10.08 -5.30 -8.97
N ARG A 86 9.09 -4.86 -9.74
CA ARG A 86 8.68 -3.44 -9.76
C ARG A 86 8.04 -3.02 -8.45
N ILE A 87 7.29 -3.90 -7.81
CA ILE A 87 6.77 -3.63 -6.45
C ILE A 87 7.94 -3.43 -5.49
N GLY A 88 8.95 -4.30 -5.54
CA GLY A 88 10.13 -4.19 -4.69
C GLY A 88 10.89 -2.89 -4.88
N VAL A 89 11.09 -2.48 -6.13
CA VAL A 89 11.77 -1.20 -6.45
C VAL A 89 10.97 -0.03 -5.90
N PHE A 90 9.66 -0.04 -6.07
CA PHE A 90 8.80 1.02 -5.53
C PHE A 90 8.91 1.11 -4.01
N LEU A 91 8.89 -0.04 -3.33
CA LEU A 91 8.97 -0.07 -1.87
C LEU A 91 10.30 0.49 -1.36
N GLU A 92 11.40 0.22 -2.04
CA GLU A 92 12.70 0.79 -1.68
C GLU A 92 12.70 2.32 -1.82
N LYS A 93 12.17 2.83 -2.92
CA LYS A 93 12.07 4.27 -3.15
C LYS A 93 11.18 4.94 -2.12
N PHE A 94 10.06 4.32 -1.79
CA PHE A 94 9.13 4.86 -0.81
C PHE A 94 9.77 4.90 0.58
N ASN A 95 10.47 3.83 0.96
CA ASN A 95 11.17 3.77 2.23
C ASN A 95 12.21 4.89 2.35
N ASP A 96 12.99 5.14 1.29
CA ASP A 96 13.95 6.23 1.27
C ASP A 96 13.27 7.59 1.41
N SER A 97 12.13 7.76 0.76
CA SER A 97 11.33 8.98 0.88
C SER A 97 10.85 9.22 2.30
N LEU A 98 10.39 8.16 2.99
CA LEU A 98 9.96 8.27 4.39
C LEU A 98 11.09 8.69 5.31
N ARG A 99 12.30 8.16 5.08
CA ARG A 99 13.47 8.50 5.89
C ARG A 99 13.85 9.97 5.76
N GLY A 100 13.53 10.59 4.64
CA GLY A 100 13.81 12.01 4.41
C GLY A 100 12.77 12.96 4.99
N MET A 101 11.66 12.45 5.53
CA MET A 101 10.61 13.30 6.09
C MET A 101 10.96 13.78 7.49
N THR A 102 10.56 15.04 7.78
CA THR A 102 10.69 15.61 9.12
C THR A 102 9.54 15.14 10.00
N ASP A 103 9.75 15.21 11.33
CA ASP A 103 8.69 14.88 12.28
C ASP A 103 7.48 15.78 12.11
N ALA A 104 7.70 17.06 11.79
CA ALA A 104 6.61 18.01 11.56
C ALA A 104 5.75 17.60 10.36
N GLU A 105 6.36 17.15 9.28
CA GLU A 105 5.65 16.68 8.10
C GLU A 105 4.82 15.43 8.41
N LEU A 106 5.40 14.46 9.11
CA LEU A 106 4.70 13.24 9.51
C LEU A 106 3.53 13.54 10.43
N ASN A 107 3.70 14.45 11.40
CA ASN A 107 2.63 14.83 12.31
C ASN A 107 1.48 15.52 11.59
N ARG A 108 1.77 16.37 10.61
CA ARG A 108 0.76 17.06 9.81
C ARG A 108 -0.08 16.05 9.01
N ILE A 109 0.58 15.07 8.40
CA ILE A 109 -0.10 14.03 7.64
C ILE A 109 -0.95 13.16 8.55
N LYS A 110 -0.41 12.80 9.72
CA LYS A 110 -1.14 12.01 10.72
C LYS A 110 -2.42 12.70 11.14
N LYS A 111 -2.37 14.00 11.40
CA LYS A 111 -3.58 14.78 11.75
C LYS A 111 -4.59 14.79 10.61
N SER A 112 -4.13 14.96 9.38
CA SER A 112 -5.00 14.97 8.21
C SER A 112 -5.72 13.62 8.04
N VAL A 113 -5.01 12.52 8.21
CA VAL A 113 -5.60 11.17 8.11
C VAL A 113 -6.64 10.96 9.20
N LEU A 114 -6.33 11.32 10.45
CA LEU A 114 -7.25 11.17 11.56
C LEU A 114 -8.51 12.02 11.38
N ASN A 115 -8.39 13.25 10.92
CA ASN A 115 -9.53 14.10 10.65
C ASN A 115 -10.42 13.52 9.56
N SER A 116 -9.82 13.02 8.49
CA SER A 116 -10.55 12.39 7.40
C SER A 116 -11.33 11.16 7.88
N LYS A 117 -10.72 10.36 8.76
CA LYS A 117 -11.38 9.17 9.31
C LYS A 117 -12.54 9.55 10.21
N LEU A 118 -12.41 10.59 11.03
CA LEU A 118 -13.47 11.07 11.89
C LEU A 118 -14.67 11.57 11.07
N GLN A 119 -14.42 12.28 9.98
CA GLN A 119 -15.47 12.74 9.09
C GLN A 119 -16.22 11.58 8.45
N LYS A 120 -15.53 10.54 8.02
CA LYS A 120 -16.16 9.35 7.46
C LYS A 120 -17.02 8.63 8.49
N THR A 121 -16.55 8.54 9.73
CA THR A 121 -17.31 7.92 10.81
C THR A 121 -18.59 8.71 11.10
N ASN A 122 -18.50 10.03 11.15
CA ASN A 122 -19.66 10.89 11.37
C ASN A 122 -20.67 10.78 10.23
N SER A 123 -20.19 10.68 9.00
CA SER A 123 -21.06 10.53 7.83
C SER A 123 -21.85 9.23 7.86
N LYS A 124 -21.30 8.17 8.43
CA LYS A 124 -21.98 6.86 8.50
C LYS A 124 -23.15 6.85 9.50
N HIS A 125 -23.21 7.82 10.39
CA HIS A 125 -24.27 7.90 11.40
C HIS A 125 -25.43 8.81 10.97
N LEU A 126 -25.35 9.32 9.77
CA LEU A 126 -26.45 10.09 9.17
C LEU A 126 -27.45 9.20 8.40
#